data_df0656457e7e22477855701af565ae52
#
_entry.id   df0656457e7e22477855701af565ae52
#
_cell.length_a   1.000
_cell.length_b   1.000
_cell.length_c   1.000
_cell.angle_alpha   90.00
_cell.angle_beta   90.00
_cell.angle_gamma   90.00
#
_symmetry.space_group_name_H-M   'P 1'
#
loop_
_entity.id
_entity.type
_entity.pdbx_description
1 polymer ?
#
loop_
_entity_poly.entity_id
_entity_poly.type
_entity_poly.pdbx_seq_one_letter_code
_entity_poly.pdbx_strand_id
1 'polypeptide(L)'
;MRRLILFLSITIFSMVGAQVTTEQLYNGASSYSMAGSDLALPAHSWSMFVNPAGLAEYGNTAAIFGTESPYGLSYFSHTSAGVQFTLFGLGTLGLSIEDLATNYEGNSLSKETALALHHGLTLQADRNSTLRFGYSFKAYSVDYGMSAGPSGDGSDGISLGSHQAFGLDAGVLASLRERIRFGAKITNINRPQLGAANTAVYLPTRMQIGLAYSPYDLVWTTAALTRSVRHDTQIHAGMNYKILPGFLIRSGVHSNPNRFATGFSITWKFISINYGLMTHPVLPFSHNLSFEILMP
;
A
#
# COMPACT_ATOMS: atom_id res chain seq x y z
N MET A 1 -20.59 13.82 -58.32
CA MET A 1 -19.57 14.24 -57.36
C MET A 1 -19.88 13.68 -55.98
N ARG A 2 -19.33 12.50 -55.64
CA ARG A 2 -19.48 11.89 -54.32
C ARG A 2 -18.29 12.32 -53.44
N ARG A 3 -18.53 13.03 -52.38
CA ARG A 3 -17.50 13.40 -51.40
C ARG A 3 -17.28 12.19 -50.48
N LEU A 4 -16.14 11.60 -50.53
CA LEU A 4 -15.65 10.58 -49.62
C LEU A 4 -15.21 11.28 -48.32
N ILE A 5 -15.93 11.07 -47.24
CA ILE A 5 -15.52 11.54 -45.90
C ILE A 5 -14.69 10.42 -45.29
N LEU A 6 -13.38 10.70 -45.18
CA LEU A 6 -12.43 9.80 -44.52
C LEU A 6 -12.54 10.04 -43.02
N PHE A 7 -13.11 9.08 -42.28
CA PHE A 7 -13.07 9.08 -40.81
C PHE A 7 -11.68 8.61 -40.36
N LEU A 8 -10.87 9.53 -39.90
CA LEU A 8 -9.61 9.23 -39.23
C LEU A 8 -9.90 8.84 -37.78
N SER A 9 -9.96 7.55 -37.51
CA SER A 9 -10.05 7.03 -36.13
C SER A 9 -8.70 7.22 -35.46
N ILE A 10 -8.58 8.23 -34.62
CA ILE A 10 -7.46 8.39 -33.70
C ILE A 10 -7.71 7.40 -32.54
N THR A 11 -7.10 6.23 -32.64
CA THR A 11 -6.97 5.33 -31.49
C THR A 11 -6.00 5.95 -30.49
N ILE A 12 -6.54 6.54 -29.43
CA ILE A 12 -5.76 6.95 -28.27
C ILE A 12 -5.35 5.66 -27.57
N PHE A 13 -4.10 5.27 -27.77
CA PHE A 13 -3.46 4.26 -26.92
C PHE A 13 -3.33 4.89 -25.53
N SER A 14 -4.26 4.56 -24.63
CA SER A 14 -4.04 4.77 -23.21
C SER A 14 -2.92 3.82 -22.80
N MET A 15 -1.74 4.35 -22.50
CA MET A 15 -0.67 3.60 -21.87
C MET A 15 -1.19 3.14 -20.52
N VAL A 16 -1.47 1.85 -20.39
CA VAL A 16 -1.76 1.21 -19.12
C VAL A 16 -0.42 1.15 -18.37
N GLY A 17 -0.26 2.03 -17.39
CA GLY A 17 0.90 2.01 -16.50
C GLY A 17 0.82 0.79 -15.58
N ALA A 18 1.97 0.26 -15.21
CA ALA A 18 2.13 -0.79 -14.22
C ALA A 18 1.49 -0.41 -12.88
N GLN A 19 0.79 -1.32 -12.24
CA GLN A 19 -0.19 -1.00 -11.18
C GLN A 19 0.35 -0.99 -9.75
N VAL A 20 1.24 -1.89 -9.33
CA VAL A 20 1.84 -1.86 -7.97
C VAL A 20 2.64 -0.60 -7.74
N THR A 21 3.25 -0.13 -8.79
CA THR A 21 4.13 1.01 -8.74
C THR A 21 3.39 2.33 -8.98
N THR A 22 2.23 2.29 -9.63
CA THR A 22 1.46 3.47 -10.04
C THR A 22 0.18 3.65 -9.25
N GLU A 23 -0.52 2.59 -8.91
CA GLU A 23 -1.74 2.66 -8.11
C GLU A 23 -1.48 2.60 -6.61
N GLN A 24 -2.46 3.04 -5.84
CA GLN A 24 -2.41 2.94 -4.40
C GLN A 24 -3.03 1.62 -3.96
N LEU A 25 -2.19 0.64 -3.70
CA LEU A 25 -2.58 -0.57 -3.01
C LEU A 25 -2.33 -0.42 -1.50
N TYR A 26 -3.16 -1.07 -0.71
CA TYR A 26 -3.04 -1.07 0.74
C TYR A 26 -2.52 -2.41 1.20
N ASN A 27 -1.35 -2.42 1.81
CA ASN A 27 -0.75 -3.64 2.34
C ASN A 27 -1.32 -3.95 3.73
N GLY A 28 -1.79 -5.19 3.88
CA GLY A 28 -2.41 -5.69 5.10
C GLY A 28 -3.88 -5.29 5.28
N ALA A 29 -4.66 -6.22 5.78
CA ALA A 29 -6.10 -6.06 5.97
C ALA A 29 -6.47 -4.94 6.96
N SER A 30 -5.57 -4.57 7.86
CA SER A 30 -5.76 -3.46 8.80
C SER A 30 -5.87 -2.11 8.07
N SER A 31 -4.90 -1.77 7.22
CA SER A 31 -4.91 -0.55 6.41
C SER A 31 -6.01 -0.59 5.35
N TYR A 32 -6.21 -1.78 4.76
CA TYR A 32 -7.24 -2.03 3.77
C TYR A 32 -8.65 -1.71 4.29
N SER A 33 -8.98 -2.24 5.48
CA SER A 33 -10.29 -2.03 6.12
C SER A 33 -10.54 -0.59 6.59
N MET A 34 -9.50 0.22 6.68
CA MET A 34 -9.58 1.66 6.97
C MET A 34 -9.49 2.54 5.70
N ALA A 35 -9.56 1.92 4.52
CA ALA A 35 -9.43 2.61 3.24
C ALA A 35 -8.18 3.52 3.16
N GLY A 36 -7.06 3.12 3.81
CA GLY A 36 -5.79 3.86 3.81
C GLY A 36 -5.79 5.15 4.63
N SER A 37 -6.73 5.33 5.55
CA SER A 37 -6.77 6.49 6.44
C SER A 37 -5.83 6.41 7.65
N ASP A 38 -5.14 5.29 7.83
CA ASP A 38 -4.35 4.93 9.02
C ASP A 38 -2.91 5.49 9.05
N LEU A 39 -2.57 6.43 8.17
CA LEU A 39 -1.22 7.01 8.05
C LEU A 39 -0.64 7.53 9.39
N ALA A 40 -1.49 8.07 10.26
CA ALA A 40 -1.13 8.59 11.60
C ALA A 40 -1.59 7.70 12.75
N LEU A 41 -2.15 6.51 12.48
CA LEU A 41 -2.66 5.61 13.50
C LEU A 41 -1.50 5.03 14.35
N PRO A 42 -1.75 4.65 15.61
CA PRO A 42 -0.77 3.93 16.43
C PRO A 42 -0.17 2.73 15.71
N ALA A 43 1.11 2.53 15.98
CA ALA A 43 1.92 1.51 15.34
C ALA A 43 1.29 0.11 15.40
N HIS A 44 1.41 -0.56 14.31
CA HIS A 44 1.11 -1.97 14.15
C HIS A 44 2.17 -2.58 13.21
N SER A 45 2.22 -3.89 13.12
CA SER A 45 3.24 -4.62 12.36
C SER A 45 3.29 -4.26 10.86
N TRP A 46 2.21 -3.71 10.29
CA TRP A 46 2.13 -3.23 8.90
C TRP A 46 2.65 -1.80 8.69
N SER A 47 3.16 -1.15 9.73
CA SER A 47 3.65 0.24 9.66
C SER A 47 4.70 0.47 8.59
N MET A 48 5.55 -0.52 8.29
CA MET A 48 6.58 -0.41 7.26
C MET A 48 6.01 -0.06 5.88
N PHE A 49 4.81 -0.49 5.57
CA PHE A 49 4.12 -0.16 4.32
C PHE A 49 3.36 1.16 4.41
N VAL A 50 2.71 1.42 5.55
CA VAL A 50 1.84 2.58 5.75
C VAL A 50 2.67 3.85 5.95
N ASN A 51 3.53 3.85 6.98
CA ASN A 51 4.43 4.96 7.31
C ASN A 51 5.66 4.40 8.04
N PRO A 52 6.86 4.44 7.46
CA PRO A 52 8.04 3.83 8.05
C PRO A 52 8.44 4.40 9.42
N ALA A 53 8.00 5.64 9.74
CA ALA A 53 8.19 6.20 11.08
C ALA A 53 7.44 5.41 12.17
N GLY A 54 6.36 4.71 11.81
CA GLY A 54 5.59 3.84 12.72
C GLY A 54 6.36 2.62 13.21
N LEU A 55 7.38 2.16 12.49
CA LEU A 55 8.28 1.10 12.95
C LEU A 55 8.92 1.41 14.30
N ALA A 56 9.37 2.66 14.48
CA ALA A 56 9.97 3.10 15.74
C ALA A 56 8.96 3.13 16.91
N GLU A 57 7.67 3.22 16.63
CA GLU A 57 6.63 3.17 17.65
C GLU A 57 6.29 1.75 18.06
N TYR A 58 6.16 0.87 17.10
CA TYR A 58 5.79 -0.51 17.36
C TYR A 58 6.87 -1.26 18.15
N GLY A 59 8.14 -1.10 17.77
CA GLY A 59 9.30 -1.54 18.54
C GLY A 59 9.43 -3.04 18.81
N ASN A 60 8.51 -3.88 18.32
CA ASN A 60 8.51 -5.32 18.53
C ASN A 60 9.01 -6.06 17.28
N THR A 61 9.58 -7.25 17.51
CA THR A 61 9.86 -8.17 16.41
C THR A 61 8.56 -8.77 15.90
N ALA A 62 8.34 -8.73 14.60
CA ALA A 62 7.16 -9.30 13.99
C ALA A 62 7.46 -9.83 12.58
N ALA A 63 6.72 -10.88 12.21
CA ALA A 63 6.61 -11.34 10.83
C ALA A 63 5.18 -11.17 10.34
N ILE A 64 5.01 -10.70 9.12
CA ILE A 64 3.71 -10.39 8.52
C ILE A 64 3.59 -11.01 7.14
N PHE A 65 2.38 -11.41 6.80
CA PHE A 65 2.02 -11.91 5.49
C PHE A 65 0.60 -11.48 5.16
N GLY A 66 0.36 -11.04 3.95
CA GLY A 66 -0.96 -10.65 3.48
C GLY A 66 -1.18 -11.03 2.02
N THR A 67 -2.42 -11.34 1.70
CA THR A 67 -2.86 -11.61 0.35
C THR A 67 -4.14 -10.84 0.07
N GLU A 68 -4.24 -10.30 -1.13
CA GLU A 68 -5.39 -9.58 -1.62
C GLU A 68 -5.82 -10.17 -2.96
N SER A 69 -7.12 -10.29 -3.14
CA SER A 69 -7.76 -10.57 -4.43
C SER A 69 -8.45 -9.29 -4.90
N PRO A 70 -7.73 -8.42 -5.65
CA PRO A 70 -8.30 -7.16 -6.12
C PRO A 70 -9.50 -7.43 -7.01
N TYR A 71 -10.61 -6.77 -6.72
CA TYR A 71 -11.88 -6.88 -7.46
C TYR A 71 -12.45 -8.30 -7.56
N GLY A 72 -12.03 -9.22 -6.67
CA GLY A 72 -12.45 -10.63 -6.71
C GLY A 72 -12.00 -11.40 -7.97
N LEU A 73 -10.99 -10.89 -8.67
CA LEU A 73 -10.49 -11.48 -9.92
C LEU A 73 -9.45 -12.55 -9.58
N SER A 74 -9.68 -13.80 -10.02
CA SER A 74 -8.80 -14.94 -9.71
C SER A 74 -7.44 -14.88 -10.41
N TYR A 75 -7.36 -14.16 -11.54
CA TYR A 75 -6.14 -14.01 -12.32
C TYR A 75 -5.28 -12.81 -11.87
N PHE A 76 -5.77 -12.03 -10.92
CA PHE A 76 -5.09 -10.84 -10.40
C PHE A 76 -4.89 -10.99 -8.90
N SER A 77 -3.64 -11.10 -8.47
CA SER A 77 -3.29 -11.33 -7.07
C SER A 77 -2.24 -10.34 -6.59
N HIS A 78 -2.43 -9.86 -5.37
CA HIS A 78 -1.45 -9.02 -4.68
C HIS A 78 -1.07 -9.70 -3.37
N THR A 79 0.21 -9.91 -3.14
CA THR A 79 0.76 -10.47 -1.91
C THR A 79 1.80 -9.54 -1.32
N SER A 80 1.88 -9.53 -0.01
CA SER A 80 2.87 -8.75 0.73
C SER A 80 3.34 -9.52 1.94
N ALA A 81 4.64 -9.46 2.21
CA ALA A 81 5.24 -10.07 3.38
C ALA A 81 6.33 -9.15 3.94
N GLY A 82 6.62 -9.32 5.22
CA GLY A 82 7.70 -8.56 5.83
C GLY A 82 8.10 -9.10 7.19
N VAL A 83 9.26 -8.69 7.62
CA VAL A 83 9.78 -8.93 8.95
C VAL A 83 10.33 -7.63 9.50
N GLN A 84 10.17 -7.42 10.80
CA GLN A 84 10.75 -6.29 11.49
C GLN A 84 11.39 -6.72 12.79
N PHE A 85 12.41 -6.00 13.20
CA PHE A 85 13.14 -6.23 14.44
C PHE A 85 13.76 -4.93 14.94
N THR A 86 13.80 -4.77 16.26
CA THR A 86 14.38 -3.59 16.90
C THR A 86 15.84 -3.86 17.24
N LEU A 87 16.71 -2.95 16.83
CA LEU A 87 18.12 -2.93 17.21
C LEU A 87 18.31 -1.93 18.36
N PHE A 88 18.85 -2.41 19.45
CA PHE A 88 19.11 -1.58 20.62
C PHE A 88 19.96 -0.35 20.25
N GLY A 89 19.43 0.85 20.52
CA GLY A 89 20.10 2.12 20.24
C GLY A 89 20.09 2.58 18.77
N LEU A 90 19.64 1.73 17.81
CA LEU A 90 19.63 2.05 16.38
C LEU A 90 18.22 2.19 15.78
N GLY A 91 17.19 1.92 16.57
CA GLY A 91 15.80 1.94 16.09
C GLY A 91 15.32 0.61 15.56
N THR A 92 14.25 0.62 14.77
CA THR A 92 13.61 -0.60 14.22
C THR A 92 13.86 -0.70 12.72
N LEU A 93 14.38 -1.83 12.30
CA LEU A 93 14.55 -2.20 10.89
C LEU A 93 13.39 -3.07 10.41
N GLY A 94 13.04 -2.94 9.15
CA GLY A 94 12.06 -3.77 8.46
C GLY A 94 12.56 -4.18 7.08
N LEU A 95 12.23 -5.41 6.69
CA LEU A 95 12.42 -5.92 5.34
C LEU A 95 11.05 -6.33 4.81
N SER A 96 10.73 -5.97 3.59
CA SER A 96 9.46 -6.35 2.97
C SER A 96 9.59 -6.72 1.51
N ILE A 97 8.63 -7.51 1.06
CA ILE A 97 8.38 -7.83 -0.34
C ILE A 97 6.91 -7.60 -0.64
N GLU A 98 6.64 -6.98 -1.77
CA GLU A 98 5.33 -6.88 -2.41
C GLU A 98 5.39 -7.52 -3.77
N ASP A 99 4.35 -8.25 -4.15
CA ASP A 99 4.25 -8.92 -5.45
C ASP A 99 2.83 -8.77 -5.99
N LEU A 100 2.69 -8.14 -7.14
CA LEU A 100 1.44 -8.07 -7.90
C LEU A 100 1.61 -8.86 -9.18
N ALA A 101 0.74 -9.84 -9.38
CA ALA A 101 0.80 -10.71 -10.53
C ALA A 101 -0.53 -10.77 -11.26
N THR A 102 -0.45 -10.76 -12.58
CA THR A 102 -1.56 -11.05 -13.48
C THR A 102 -1.22 -12.34 -14.24
N ASN A 103 -1.91 -13.43 -13.87
CA ASN A 103 -1.72 -14.73 -14.46
C ASN A 103 -3.03 -15.18 -15.10
N TYR A 104 -3.01 -15.51 -16.39
CA TYR A 104 -4.17 -15.99 -17.13
C TYR A 104 -3.85 -17.30 -17.84
N GLU A 105 -4.66 -18.33 -17.61
CA GLU A 105 -4.51 -19.68 -18.22
C GLU A 105 -3.09 -20.28 -18.11
N GLY A 106 -2.42 -20.03 -16.99
CA GLY A 106 -1.06 -20.51 -16.74
C GLY A 106 0.07 -19.63 -17.29
N ASN A 107 -0.26 -18.58 -18.04
CA ASN A 107 0.72 -17.62 -18.56
C ASN A 107 0.81 -16.39 -17.65
N SER A 108 2.04 -15.96 -17.35
CA SER A 108 2.28 -14.70 -16.66
C SER A 108 2.23 -13.53 -17.63
N LEU A 109 1.21 -12.70 -17.52
CA LEU A 109 1.02 -11.52 -18.36
C LEU A 109 1.72 -10.28 -17.81
N SER A 110 1.85 -10.19 -16.49
CA SER A 110 2.60 -9.13 -15.81
C SER A 110 2.95 -9.56 -14.41
N LYS A 111 4.15 -9.21 -13.97
CA LYS A 111 4.58 -9.39 -12.59
C LYS A 111 5.37 -8.17 -12.11
N GLU A 112 4.91 -7.59 -11.03
CA GLU A 112 5.56 -6.44 -10.39
C GLU A 112 5.98 -6.85 -8.99
N THR A 113 7.28 -6.71 -8.69
CA THR A 113 7.84 -7.03 -7.39
C THR A 113 8.52 -5.80 -6.82
N ALA A 114 8.28 -5.50 -5.55
CA ALA A 114 9.00 -4.48 -4.81
C ALA A 114 9.64 -5.10 -3.57
N LEU A 115 10.96 -5.00 -3.48
CA LEU A 115 11.73 -5.32 -2.27
C LEU A 115 12.07 -4.03 -1.55
N ALA A 116 11.92 -3.99 -0.23
CA ALA A 116 12.22 -2.78 0.52
C ALA A 116 12.95 -3.06 1.84
N LEU A 117 13.87 -2.16 2.15
CA LEU A 117 14.51 -1.99 3.46
C LEU A 117 13.91 -0.74 4.11
N HIS A 118 13.38 -0.90 5.31
CA HIS A 118 12.77 0.18 6.09
C HIS A 118 13.56 0.43 7.37
N HIS A 119 13.59 1.67 7.82
CA HIS A 119 14.18 2.03 9.09
C HIS A 119 13.33 3.10 9.79
N GLY A 120 13.02 2.87 11.04
CA GLY A 120 12.29 3.80 11.91
C GLY A 120 13.12 4.20 13.13
N LEU A 121 13.14 5.52 13.41
CA LEU A 121 13.89 6.15 14.48
C LEU A 121 12.99 7.02 15.36
N THR A 122 13.18 6.98 16.66
CA THR A 122 12.59 7.96 17.58
C THR A 122 13.56 9.13 17.71
N LEU A 123 13.14 10.32 17.25
CA LEU A 123 13.93 11.54 17.35
C LEU A 123 13.78 12.23 18.69
N GLN A 124 12.55 12.21 19.22
CA GLN A 124 12.21 12.82 20.51
C GLN A 124 11.14 11.99 21.19
N ALA A 125 11.28 11.78 22.49
CA ALA A 125 10.29 11.10 23.32
C ALA A 125 10.24 11.80 24.69
N ASP A 126 9.23 12.64 24.86
CA ASP A 126 8.92 13.33 26.12
C ASP A 126 7.71 12.68 26.78
N ARG A 127 7.40 13.08 28.00
CA ARG A 127 6.25 12.57 28.76
C ARG A 127 4.92 12.64 27.98
N ASN A 128 4.72 13.71 27.21
CA ASN A 128 3.44 14.01 26.55
C ASN A 128 3.53 14.07 25.01
N SER A 129 4.73 13.96 24.44
CA SER A 129 4.93 14.09 23.00
C SER A 129 6.03 13.19 22.51
N THR A 130 5.84 12.66 21.30
CA THR A 130 6.88 11.90 20.61
C THR A 130 6.99 12.38 19.17
N LEU A 131 8.21 12.36 18.64
CA LEU A 131 8.49 12.61 17.25
C LEU A 131 9.33 11.46 16.71
N ARG A 132 8.87 10.83 15.63
CA ARG A 132 9.52 9.73 14.97
C ARG A 132 9.75 10.03 13.50
N PHE A 133 10.80 9.49 12.97
CA PHE A 133 11.17 9.58 11.57
C PHE A 133 11.40 8.18 11.02
N GLY A 134 11.11 7.97 9.75
CA GLY A 134 11.41 6.72 9.08
C GLY A 134 11.68 6.94 7.60
N TYR A 135 12.43 6.03 7.02
CA TYR A 135 12.71 6.03 5.59
C TYR A 135 12.73 4.60 5.05
N SER A 136 12.60 4.48 3.74
CA SER A 136 12.63 3.20 3.05
C SER A 136 13.39 3.31 1.75
N PHE A 137 14.22 2.30 1.48
CA PHE A 137 14.83 2.07 0.17
C PHE A 137 14.09 0.94 -0.51
N LYS A 138 13.62 1.16 -1.74
CA LYS A 138 12.83 0.20 -2.50
C LYS A 138 13.51 -0.15 -3.80
N ALA A 139 13.58 -1.43 -4.12
CA ALA A 139 13.98 -1.94 -5.42
C ALA A 139 12.72 -2.49 -6.11
N TYR A 140 12.33 -1.87 -7.20
CA TYR A 140 11.22 -2.29 -8.05
C TYR A 140 11.73 -3.12 -9.21
N SER A 141 11.03 -4.21 -9.53
CA SER A 141 11.22 -5.01 -10.72
C SER A 141 9.87 -5.25 -11.36
N VAL A 142 9.73 -4.87 -12.62
CA VAL A 142 8.51 -5.08 -13.39
C VAL A 142 8.85 -5.95 -14.57
N ASP A 143 8.21 -7.10 -14.66
CA ASP A 143 8.24 -8.01 -15.80
C ASP A 143 6.91 -7.85 -16.53
N TYR A 144 6.97 -7.40 -17.77
CA TYR A 144 5.77 -7.20 -18.59
C TYR A 144 5.25 -8.51 -19.21
N GLY A 145 5.91 -9.65 -18.91
CA GLY A 145 5.48 -10.96 -19.34
C GLY A 145 5.48 -11.13 -20.86
N MET A 146 4.45 -11.80 -21.33
CA MET A 146 4.22 -12.05 -22.74
C MET A 146 3.16 -11.11 -23.28
N SER A 147 3.29 -10.69 -24.55
CA SER A 147 2.18 -10.03 -25.25
C SER A 147 1.02 -11.02 -25.42
N ALA A 148 -0.19 -10.52 -25.60
CA ALA A 148 -1.37 -11.38 -25.76
C ALA A 148 -1.25 -12.36 -26.96
N GLY A 149 -0.48 -11.99 -27.98
CA GLY A 149 -0.33 -12.77 -29.19
C GLY A 149 -1.61 -12.90 -30.02
N PRO A 150 -1.57 -13.60 -31.15
CA PRO A 150 -2.75 -13.91 -31.95
C PRO A 150 -3.79 -14.76 -31.20
N SER A 151 -3.37 -15.64 -30.28
CA SER A 151 -4.27 -16.46 -29.45
C SER A 151 -5.06 -15.65 -28.46
N GLY A 152 -4.53 -14.49 -28.02
CA GLY A 152 -5.12 -13.64 -27.01
C GLY A 152 -4.85 -14.06 -25.57
N ASP A 153 -4.19 -15.19 -25.33
CA ASP A 153 -3.89 -15.77 -24.01
C ASP A 153 -2.39 -15.68 -23.63
N GLY A 154 -1.56 -15.17 -24.52
CA GLY A 154 -0.12 -15.04 -24.32
C GLY A 154 0.70 -16.27 -24.67
N SER A 155 0.08 -17.39 -25.06
CA SER A 155 0.79 -18.64 -25.36
C SER A 155 1.71 -18.54 -26.63
N ASP A 156 1.34 -17.69 -27.54
CA ASP A 156 2.07 -17.38 -28.77
C ASP A 156 2.55 -15.92 -28.85
N GLY A 157 2.57 -15.26 -27.69
CA GLY A 157 3.05 -13.89 -27.51
C GLY A 157 4.58 -13.79 -27.57
N ILE A 158 5.07 -12.57 -27.65
CA ILE A 158 6.49 -12.22 -27.52
C ILE A 158 6.79 -11.70 -26.14
N SER A 159 7.97 -12.01 -25.59
CA SER A 159 8.42 -11.46 -24.30
C SER A 159 8.61 -9.95 -24.41
N LEU A 160 7.99 -9.21 -23.49
CA LEU A 160 8.05 -7.74 -23.44
C LEU A 160 9.21 -7.24 -22.56
N GLY A 161 9.94 -8.16 -21.90
CA GLY A 161 11.10 -7.86 -21.09
C GLY A 161 10.78 -7.35 -19.69
N SER A 162 11.82 -7.05 -18.93
CA SER A 162 11.73 -6.56 -17.55
C SER A 162 12.53 -5.28 -17.36
N HIS A 163 12.06 -4.45 -16.41
CA HIS A 163 12.73 -3.21 -16.01
C HIS A 163 12.84 -3.09 -14.50
N GLN A 164 13.88 -2.40 -14.04
CA GLN A 164 14.14 -2.17 -12.63
C GLN A 164 14.25 -0.69 -12.32
N ALA A 165 13.89 -0.30 -11.11
CA ALA A 165 14.04 1.05 -10.61
C ALA A 165 14.28 1.05 -9.09
N PHE A 166 14.86 2.14 -8.56
CA PHE A 166 15.07 2.30 -7.12
C PHE A 166 14.30 3.51 -6.61
N GLY A 167 13.48 3.28 -5.58
CA GLY A 167 12.67 4.29 -4.92
C GLY A 167 13.17 4.63 -3.53
N LEU A 168 12.88 5.86 -3.10
CA LEU A 168 13.17 6.36 -1.77
C LEU A 168 11.90 6.96 -1.17
N ASP A 169 11.54 6.49 0.02
CA ASP A 169 10.42 7.04 0.80
C ASP A 169 10.92 7.65 2.11
N ALA A 170 10.18 8.63 2.62
CA ALA A 170 10.38 9.18 3.95
C ALA A 170 9.04 9.42 4.64
N GLY A 171 9.01 9.26 5.95
CA GLY A 171 7.84 9.48 6.77
C GLY A 171 8.17 10.09 8.12
N VAL A 172 7.18 10.78 8.67
CA VAL A 172 7.20 11.38 10.02
C VAL A 172 5.93 10.99 10.74
N LEU A 173 6.06 10.73 12.03
CA LEU A 173 4.94 10.47 12.93
C LEU A 173 5.16 11.27 14.23
N ALA A 174 4.19 12.09 14.58
CA ALA A 174 4.18 12.84 15.84
C ALA A 174 2.97 12.42 16.66
N SER A 175 3.12 12.28 17.98
CA SER A 175 2.02 12.04 18.90
C SER A 175 2.01 13.06 20.02
N LEU A 176 0.80 13.44 20.44
CA LEU A 176 0.57 14.37 21.55
C LEU A 176 -0.43 13.75 22.52
N ARG A 177 -0.02 13.65 23.80
CA ARG A 177 -0.82 13.09 24.90
C ARG A 177 -1.46 11.74 24.59
N GLU A 178 -0.80 10.94 23.73
CA GLU A 178 -1.27 9.62 23.28
C GLU A 178 -2.66 9.60 22.60
N ARG A 179 -3.30 10.76 22.45
CA ARG A 179 -4.66 10.91 21.90
C ARG A 179 -4.74 11.55 20.53
N ILE A 180 -3.74 12.37 20.19
CA ILE A 180 -3.68 13.06 18.90
C ILE A 180 -2.40 12.64 18.20
N ARG A 181 -2.49 12.28 16.93
CA ARG A 181 -1.34 11.88 16.12
C ARG A 181 -1.39 12.56 14.76
N PHE A 182 -0.21 12.93 14.27
CA PHE A 182 -0.01 13.48 12.95
C PHE A 182 0.96 12.58 12.21
N GLY A 183 0.62 12.22 10.99
CA GLY A 183 1.48 11.47 10.08
C GLY A 183 1.69 12.23 8.78
N ALA A 184 2.90 12.15 8.26
CA ALA A 184 3.21 12.57 6.91
C ALA A 184 4.12 11.55 6.25
N LYS A 185 3.95 11.32 4.94
CA LYS A 185 4.78 10.42 4.15
C LYS A 185 4.94 10.96 2.74
N ILE A 186 6.12 10.81 2.20
CA ILE A 186 6.41 11.03 0.78
C ILE A 186 6.98 9.73 0.23
N THR A 187 6.34 9.21 -0.82
CA THR A 187 6.75 8.00 -1.54
C THR A 187 7.42 8.40 -2.85
N ASN A 188 8.46 7.68 -3.25
CA ASN A 188 9.19 7.91 -4.50
C ASN A 188 9.73 9.35 -4.63
N ILE A 189 10.44 9.83 -3.62
CA ILE A 189 11.02 11.20 -3.57
C ILE A 189 11.95 11.45 -4.75
N ASN A 190 12.71 10.43 -5.15
CA ASN A 190 13.71 10.47 -6.22
C ASN A 190 13.12 10.28 -7.62
N ARG A 191 11.78 10.14 -7.76
CA ARG A 191 11.07 9.91 -9.02
C ARG A 191 11.68 8.77 -9.83
N PRO A 192 11.62 7.52 -9.34
CA PRO A 192 12.19 6.38 -10.04
C PRO A 192 11.61 6.24 -11.45
N GLN A 193 12.44 5.76 -12.37
CA GLN A 193 12.11 5.59 -13.77
C GLN A 193 12.20 4.11 -14.16
N LEU A 194 11.15 3.58 -14.74
CA LEU A 194 11.11 2.24 -15.36
C LEU A 194 11.21 2.38 -16.88
N GLY A 195 12.05 1.58 -17.49
CA GLY A 195 12.23 1.56 -18.95
C GLY A 195 13.40 2.43 -19.45
N ALA A 196 13.64 2.36 -20.76
CA ALA A 196 14.69 3.12 -21.43
C ALA A 196 14.26 4.59 -21.67
N ALA A 197 15.22 5.46 -21.91
CA ALA A 197 15.02 6.93 -21.96
C ALA A 197 13.83 7.41 -22.82
N ASN A 198 13.53 6.71 -23.94
CA ASN A 198 12.46 7.12 -24.86
C ASN A 198 11.09 6.50 -24.56
N THR A 199 11.03 5.48 -23.68
CA THR A 199 9.80 4.76 -23.29
C THR A 199 9.62 4.74 -21.77
N ALA A 200 10.34 5.61 -21.08
CA ALA A 200 10.40 5.65 -19.63
C ALA A 200 9.07 6.02 -18.99
N VAL A 201 8.64 5.23 -18.04
CA VAL A 201 7.52 5.52 -17.15
C VAL A 201 8.07 5.94 -15.78
N TYR A 202 7.73 7.15 -15.35
CA TYR A 202 8.11 7.62 -14.02
C TYR A 202 7.11 7.11 -12.99
N LEU A 203 7.62 6.48 -11.93
CA LEU A 203 6.80 6.12 -10.80
C LEU A 203 6.31 7.38 -10.07
N PRO A 204 5.03 7.47 -9.72
CA PRO A 204 4.48 8.69 -9.18
C PRO A 204 5.07 9.01 -7.80
N THR A 205 5.50 10.25 -7.62
CA THR A 205 5.72 10.79 -6.29
C THR A 205 4.37 11.00 -5.63
N ARG A 206 4.19 10.43 -4.44
CA ARG A 206 2.95 10.52 -3.65
C ARG A 206 3.22 11.20 -2.32
N MET A 207 2.42 12.20 -2.00
CA MET A 207 2.43 12.90 -0.72
C MET A 207 1.17 12.54 0.06
N GLN A 208 1.34 12.21 1.33
CA GLN A 208 0.26 11.86 2.23
C GLN A 208 0.42 12.61 3.55
N ILE A 209 -0.68 13.13 4.07
CA ILE A 209 -0.76 13.70 5.40
C ILE A 209 -1.97 13.12 6.12
N GLY A 210 -1.87 12.89 7.40
CA GLY A 210 -2.94 12.26 8.17
C GLY A 210 -2.99 12.75 9.60
N LEU A 211 -4.18 12.61 10.17
CA LEU A 211 -4.51 12.90 11.55
C LEU A 211 -5.21 11.67 12.13
N ALA A 212 -4.88 11.30 13.35
CA ALA A 212 -5.63 10.34 14.15
C ALA A 212 -5.97 10.95 15.50
N TYR A 213 -7.19 10.71 15.97
CA TYR A 213 -7.68 11.18 17.25
C TYR A 213 -8.41 10.06 18.00
N SER A 214 -8.07 9.89 19.27
CA SER A 214 -8.72 8.95 20.16
C SER A 214 -9.62 9.71 21.15
N PRO A 215 -10.93 9.81 20.87
CA PRO A 215 -11.89 10.42 21.82
C PRO A 215 -12.05 9.59 23.08
N TYR A 216 -11.94 8.27 22.95
CA TYR A 216 -12.02 7.28 24.04
C TYR A 216 -10.92 6.24 23.87
N ASP A 217 -10.52 5.57 24.94
CA ASP A 217 -9.38 4.63 24.95
C ASP A 217 -9.50 3.45 23.98
N LEU A 218 -10.72 3.13 23.55
CA LEU A 218 -11.00 2.01 22.65
C LEU A 218 -11.28 2.42 21.20
N VAL A 219 -11.34 3.73 20.92
CA VAL A 219 -11.73 4.27 19.63
C VAL A 219 -10.67 5.17 19.07
N TRP A 220 -10.31 4.94 17.81
CA TRP A 220 -9.51 5.86 17.01
C TRP A 220 -10.31 6.29 15.78
N THR A 221 -10.37 7.57 15.55
CA THR A 221 -10.87 8.16 14.30
C THR A 221 -9.69 8.71 13.51
N THR A 222 -9.71 8.53 12.20
CA THR A 222 -8.61 8.92 11.32
C THR A 222 -9.12 9.71 10.13
N ALA A 223 -8.29 10.62 9.66
CA ALA A 223 -8.47 11.31 8.39
C ALA A 223 -7.11 11.42 7.69
N ALA A 224 -7.09 11.26 6.38
CA ALA A 224 -5.87 11.46 5.61
C ALA A 224 -6.17 12.07 4.24
N LEU A 225 -5.18 12.77 3.70
CA LEU A 225 -5.17 13.30 2.34
C LEU A 225 -4.01 12.67 1.60
N THR A 226 -4.28 12.19 0.39
CA THR A 226 -3.28 11.64 -0.51
C THR A 226 -3.28 12.43 -1.81
N ARG A 227 -2.12 12.91 -2.22
CA ARG A 227 -1.88 13.55 -3.50
C ARG A 227 -0.79 12.82 -4.25
N SER A 228 -1.10 12.32 -5.43
CA SER A 228 -0.13 11.75 -6.37
C SER A 228 0.00 12.65 -7.59
N VAL A 229 1.18 12.69 -8.20
CA VAL A 229 1.39 13.42 -9.45
C VAL A 229 0.50 12.79 -10.54
N ARG A 230 -0.29 13.61 -11.24
CA ARG A 230 -1.24 13.21 -12.30
C ARG A 230 -2.49 12.46 -11.83
N HIS A 231 -2.75 12.42 -10.53
CA HIS A 231 -3.98 11.83 -9.98
C HIS A 231 -4.75 12.85 -9.15
N ASP A 232 -6.04 12.67 -9.03
CA ASP A 232 -6.88 13.49 -8.18
C ASP A 232 -6.50 13.32 -6.71
N THR A 233 -6.71 14.37 -5.93
CA THR A 233 -6.53 14.30 -4.48
C THR A 233 -7.58 13.37 -3.88
N GLN A 234 -7.13 12.41 -3.08
CA GLN A 234 -7.99 11.48 -2.36
C GLN A 234 -8.11 11.93 -0.90
N ILE A 235 -9.34 11.89 -0.41
CA ILE A 235 -9.66 12.13 1.00
C ILE A 235 -10.04 10.78 1.59
N HIS A 236 -9.42 10.44 2.71
CA HIS A 236 -9.65 9.20 3.44
C HIS A 236 -10.17 9.52 4.82
N ALA A 237 -11.13 8.75 5.31
CA ALA A 237 -11.58 8.79 6.69
C ALA A 237 -11.82 7.37 7.20
N GLY A 238 -11.57 7.13 8.48
CA GLY A 238 -11.75 5.79 9.04
C GLY A 238 -11.90 5.80 10.54
N MET A 239 -12.29 4.64 11.04
CA MET A 239 -12.45 4.36 12.46
C MET A 239 -11.91 2.97 12.78
N ASN A 240 -11.23 2.87 13.91
CA ASN A 240 -10.77 1.63 14.52
C ASN A 240 -11.38 1.53 15.92
N TYR A 241 -12.13 0.46 16.18
CA TYR A 241 -12.80 0.25 17.47
C TYR A 241 -12.43 -1.11 18.06
N LYS A 242 -11.85 -1.08 19.26
CA LYS A 242 -11.53 -2.27 20.04
C LYS A 242 -12.75 -2.67 20.87
N ILE A 243 -13.45 -3.71 20.43
CA ILE A 243 -14.66 -4.20 21.11
C ILE A 243 -14.29 -4.98 22.38
N LEU A 244 -13.30 -5.88 22.25
CA LEU A 244 -12.81 -6.73 23.34
C LEU A 244 -11.27 -6.82 23.25
N PRO A 245 -10.60 -7.24 24.34
CA PRO A 245 -9.20 -7.61 24.26
C PRO A 245 -8.97 -8.66 23.14
N GLY A 246 -8.15 -8.31 22.14
CA GLY A 246 -7.89 -9.20 21.00
C GLY A 246 -8.92 -9.14 19.87
N PHE A 247 -10.00 -8.35 19.96
CA PHE A 247 -10.97 -8.19 18.88
C PHE A 247 -11.20 -6.72 18.52
N LEU A 248 -10.88 -6.38 17.28
CA LEU A 248 -11.06 -5.05 16.71
C LEU A 248 -11.94 -5.10 15.47
N ILE A 249 -12.73 -4.05 15.27
CA ILE A 249 -13.42 -3.78 14.00
C ILE A 249 -12.91 -2.46 13.42
N ARG A 250 -12.91 -2.38 12.11
CA ARG A 250 -12.47 -1.19 11.37
C ARG A 250 -13.45 -0.87 10.26
N SER A 251 -13.56 0.41 9.96
CA SER A 251 -14.27 0.88 8.78
C SER A 251 -13.58 2.10 8.21
N GLY A 252 -13.72 2.32 6.91
CA GLY A 252 -13.15 3.47 6.25
C GLY A 252 -13.83 3.78 4.94
N VAL A 253 -13.59 4.98 4.47
CA VAL A 253 -14.05 5.49 3.18
C VAL A 253 -12.94 6.27 2.51
N HIS A 254 -12.88 6.26 1.21
CA HIS A 254 -12.06 7.20 0.47
C HIS A 254 -12.76 7.70 -0.80
N SER A 255 -12.39 8.90 -1.24
CA SER A 255 -12.85 9.51 -2.48
C SER A 255 -11.91 9.20 -3.65
N ASN A 256 -12.37 9.40 -4.87
CA ASN A 256 -11.61 9.35 -6.12
C ASN A 256 -10.84 8.04 -6.36
N PRO A 257 -11.55 6.91 -6.59
CA PRO A 257 -13.01 6.73 -6.64
C PRO A 257 -13.62 6.55 -5.24
N ASN A 258 -14.92 6.79 -5.10
CA ASN A 258 -15.60 6.56 -3.82
C ASN A 258 -15.65 5.07 -3.51
N ARG A 259 -15.00 4.68 -2.41
CA ARG A 259 -14.96 3.30 -1.92
C ARG A 259 -15.28 3.28 -0.42
N PHE A 260 -15.94 2.24 0.00
CA PHE A 260 -16.16 1.92 1.40
C PHE A 260 -15.39 0.66 1.76
N ALA A 261 -14.78 0.64 2.92
CA ALA A 261 -14.05 -0.51 3.44
C ALA A 261 -14.50 -0.86 4.85
N THR A 262 -14.43 -2.13 5.19
CA THR A 262 -14.67 -2.64 6.54
C THR A 262 -13.83 -3.87 6.79
N GLY A 263 -13.64 -4.21 8.06
CA GLY A 263 -12.90 -5.40 8.41
C GLY A 263 -12.78 -5.60 9.92
N PHE A 264 -12.11 -6.68 10.27
CA PHE A 264 -11.88 -7.04 11.68
C PHE A 264 -10.50 -7.66 11.90
N SER A 265 -10.08 -7.69 13.15
CA SER A 265 -8.87 -8.38 13.59
C SER A 265 -9.15 -9.22 14.81
N ILE A 266 -8.59 -10.42 14.82
CA ILE A 266 -8.60 -11.34 15.95
C ILE A 266 -7.14 -11.60 16.34
N THR A 267 -6.76 -11.20 17.54
CA THR A 267 -5.43 -11.44 18.09
C THR A 267 -5.53 -12.41 19.25
N TRP A 268 -4.81 -13.51 19.14
CA TRP A 268 -4.69 -14.51 20.20
C TRP A 268 -3.21 -14.76 20.51
N LYS A 269 -2.82 -14.38 21.74
CA LYS A 269 -1.42 -14.45 22.18
C LYS A 269 -0.50 -13.65 21.21
N PHE A 270 0.29 -14.36 20.42
CA PHE A 270 1.29 -13.82 19.51
C PHE A 270 0.87 -13.90 18.03
N ILE A 271 -0.35 -14.35 17.75
CA ILE A 271 -0.88 -14.44 16.38
C ILE A 271 -2.03 -13.48 16.21
N SER A 272 -2.03 -12.69 15.13
CA SER A 272 -3.16 -11.88 14.72
C SER A 272 -3.60 -12.25 13.30
N ILE A 273 -4.90 -12.40 13.12
CA ILE A 273 -5.54 -12.63 11.84
C ILE A 273 -6.42 -11.45 11.55
N ASN A 274 -6.24 -10.84 10.39
CA ASN A 274 -6.98 -9.67 9.98
C ASN A 274 -7.68 -9.94 8.64
N TYR A 275 -8.90 -9.48 8.51
CA TYR A 275 -9.66 -9.54 7.28
C TYR A 275 -10.20 -8.16 6.94
N GLY A 276 -10.12 -7.80 5.67
CA GLY A 276 -10.63 -6.54 5.13
C GLY A 276 -11.39 -6.76 3.83
N LEU A 277 -12.45 -6.00 3.66
CA LEU A 277 -13.29 -5.94 2.47
C LEU A 277 -13.38 -4.50 2.00
N MET A 278 -13.28 -4.28 0.69
CA MET A 278 -13.44 -2.96 0.09
C MET A 278 -14.35 -3.02 -1.13
N THR A 279 -15.27 -2.06 -1.20
CA THR A 279 -16.18 -1.90 -2.34
C THR A 279 -15.48 -1.18 -3.50
N HIS A 280 -16.02 -1.34 -4.69
CA HIS A 280 -15.65 -0.54 -5.86
C HIS A 280 -16.92 -0.06 -6.56
N PRO A 281 -16.98 1.15 -7.15
CA PRO A 281 -18.18 1.68 -7.79
C PRO A 281 -18.74 0.83 -8.94
N VAL A 282 -17.88 0.08 -9.63
CA VAL A 282 -18.23 -0.67 -10.84
C VAL A 282 -17.85 -2.14 -10.73
N LEU A 283 -16.69 -2.44 -10.13
CA LEU A 283 -16.11 -3.79 -10.05
C LEU A 283 -16.60 -4.52 -8.78
N PRO A 284 -16.49 -5.85 -8.72
CA PRO A 284 -16.77 -6.62 -7.51
C PRO A 284 -15.93 -6.20 -6.30
N PHE A 285 -16.27 -6.75 -5.14
CA PHE A 285 -15.54 -6.49 -3.90
C PHE A 285 -14.12 -7.07 -3.96
N SER A 286 -13.22 -6.33 -3.37
CA SER A 286 -11.86 -6.82 -3.13
C SER A 286 -11.75 -7.34 -1.69
N HIS A 287 -10.99 -8.42 -1.52
CA HIS A 287 -10.79 -9.07 -0.22
C HIS A 287 -9.31 -9.08 0.13
N ASN A 288 -8.99 -8.72 1.35
CA ASN A 288 -7.64 -8.79 1.89
C ASN A 288 -7.63 -9.64 3.16
N LEU A 289 -6.74 -10.62 3.23
CA LEU A 289 -6.49 -11.45 4.40
C LEU A 289 -5.03 -11.28 4.82
N SER A 290 -4.78 -11.01 6.09
CA SER A 290 -3.43 -10.86 6.59
C SER A 290 -3.20 -11.54 7.94
N PHE A 291 -1.96 -11.98 8.13
CA PHE A 291 -1.48 -12.68 9.31
C PHE A 291 -0.29 -11.93 9.89
N GLU A 292 -0.21 -11.93 11.20
CA GLU A 292 0.89 -11.34 11.95
C GLU A 292 1.33 -12.30 13.04
N ILE A 293 2.64 -12.49 13.14
CA ILE A 293 3.27 -13.22 14.24
C ILE A 293 4.08 -12.18 15.03
N LEU A 294 3.64 -11.93 16.25
CA LEU A 294 4.22 -10.96 17.17
C LEU A 294 5.18 -11.69 18.10
N MET A 295 6.47 -11.39 18.01
CA MET A 295 7.47 -12.00 18.89
C MET A 295 7.69 -11.07 20.09
N PRO A 296 7.62 -11.59 21.30
CA PRO A 296 7.81 -10.78 22.52
C PRO A 296 9.25 -10.25 22.66
#